data_f46df276403328382f900d7fd8a4e417
#
_entry.id   f46df276403328382f900d7fd8a4e417
#
_cell.length_a   1.000
_cell.length_b   1.000
_cell.length_c   1.000
_cell.angle_alpha   90.00
_cell.angle_beta   90.00
_cell.angle_gamma   90.00
#
_symmetry.space_group_name_H-M   'P 1'
#
loop_
_entity.id
_entity.type
_entity.pdbx_description
1 polymer ?
#
loop_
_entity_poly.entity_id
_entity_poly.type
_entity_poly.pdbx_seq_one_letter_code
_entity_poly.pdbx_strand_id
1 'polypeptide(L)'
;MVVPYNEELLNPASLDVTLGSTILVEVEHTPELQILDIGHYTQADPFWVTPGEFFLAETVEMFFMPANVGAQFVLKSSRAREGWDHAEAGWCDPSWTGSRLTMELKNGRRYHSLAIWPGMKIGQMKFVLVDQLPEVGYDKKGNYNGDSGVTASRGHL
;
A
#
# COMPACT_ATOMS: atom_id res chain seq x y z
N MET A 1 3.90 -0.44 16.78
CA MET A 1 2.82 0.00 15.88
C MET A 1 3.18 -0.23 14.41
N VAL A 2 4.42 0.00 14.00
CA VAL A 2 4.91 -0.25 12.63
C VAL A 2 6.18 -1.09 12.70
N VAL A 3 6.30 -2.15 11.89
CA VAL A 3 7.43 -3.09 11.87
C VAL A 3 7.77 -3.45 10.41
N PRO A 4 9.03 -3.31 9.97
CA PRO A 4 10.12 -2.67 10.69
C PRO A 4 9.90 -1.16 10.84
N TYR A 5 10.33 -0.58 11.94
CA TYR A 5 10.39 0.87 12.10
C TYR A 5 11.75 1.39 11.67
N ASN A 6 11.75 2.39 10.80
CA ASN A 6 12.95 3.11 10.38
C ASN A 6 12.73 4.62 10.60
N GLU A 7 13.56 5.21 11.45
CA GLU A 7 13.47 6.63 11.78
C GLU A 7 13.70 7.56 10.57
N GLU A 8 14.47 7.11 9.57
CA GLU A 8 14.71 7.87 8.34
C GLU A 8 13.44 8.04 7.46
N LEU A 9 12.39 7.26 7.75
CA LEU A 9 11.09 7.36 7.10
C LEU A 9 10.15 8.34 7.81
N LEU A 10 10.51 8.80 9.02
CA LEU A 10 9.67 9.69 9.81
C LEU A 10 9.71 11.12 9.24
N ASN A 11 8.53 11.66 8.97
CA ASN A 11 8.31 13.06 8.60
C ASN A 11 7.65 13.80 9.78
N PRO A 12 7.56 15.13 9.76
CA PRO A 12 6.96 15.90 10.86
C PRO A 12 5.54 15.48 11.27
N ALA A 13 4.74 14.94 10.35
CA ALA A 13 3.34 14.55 10.60
C ALA A 13 2.92 13.26 9.88
N SER A 14 3.87 12.47 9.38
CA SER A 14 3.60 11.23 8.68
C SER A 14 4.80 10.29 8.71
N LEU A 15 4.60 9.04 8.35
CA LEU A 15 5.64 8.05 8.15
C LEU A 15 5.64 7.63 6.68
N ASP A 16 6.78 7.78 5.99
CA ASP A 16 6.93 7.21 4.65
C ASP A 16 6.77 5.69 4.71
N VAL A 17 6.17 5.13 3.68
CA VAL A 17 6.08 3.68 3.48
C VAL A 17 6.73 3.27 2.18
N THR A 18 7.25 2.06 2.17
CA THR A 18 8.06 1.55 1.07
C THR A 18 7.36 0.37 0.38
N LEU A 19 7.61 0.26 -0.93
CA LEU A 19 7.06 -0.78 -1.78
C LEU A 19 7.69 -2.13 -1.43
N GLY A 20 6.86 -3.17 -1.25
CA GLY A 20 7.29 -4.55 -1.06
C GLY A 20 7.80 -5.18 -2.35
N SER A 21 8.08 -6.47 -2.28
CA SER A 21 8.64 -7.23 -3.42
C SER A 21 7.59 -8.02 -4.21
N THR A 22 6.34 -8.04 -3.75
CA THR A 22 5.27 -8.79 -4.40
C THR A 22 4.16 -7.85 -4.85
N ILE A 23 3.73 -7.99 -6.09
CA ILE A 23 2.61 -7.25 -6.66
C ILE A 23 1.60 -8.22 -7.28
N LEU A 24 0.37 -7.76 -7.44
CA LEU A 24 -0.66 -8.45 -8.21
C LEU A 24 -0.95 -7.63 -9.45
N VAL A 25 -0.80 -8.23 -10.61
CA VAL A 25 -0.96 -7.59 -11.92
C VAL A 25 -2.11 -8.18 -12.71
N GLU A 26 -2.73 -7.36 -13.56
CA GLU A 26 -3.70 -7.81 -14.53
C GLU A 26 -2.99 -8.58 -15.65
N VAL A 27 -3.63 -9.67 -16.13
CA VAL A 27 -3.16 -10.44 -17.27
C VAL A 27 -4.32 -10.70 -18.24
N GLU A 28 -4.01 -10.80 -19.52
CA GLU A 28 -5.00 -10.79 -20.61
C GLU A 28 -6.00 -11.97 -20.56
N HIS A 29 -5.60 -13.10 -19.98
CA HIS A 29 -6.34 -14.36 -20.14
C HIS A 29 -7.21 -14.77 -18.94
N THR A 30 -7.19 -14.00 -17.86
CA THR A 30 -8.02 -14.24 -16.66
C THR A 30 -8.38 -12.92 -15.98
N PRO A 31 -9.60 -12.80 -15.44
CA PRO A 31 -9.98 -11.62 -14.67
C PRO A 31 -9.30 -11.53 -13.30
N GLU A 32 -8.75 -12.63 -12.80
CA GLU A 32 -8.04 -12.67 -11.54
C GLU A 32 -6.62 -12.09 -11.71
N LEU A 33 -6.25 -11.18 -10.80
CA LEU A 33 -4.90 -10.64 -10.74
C LEU A 33 -3.89 -11.75 -10.43
N GLN A 34 -2.75 -11.73 -11.09
CA GLN A 34 -1.70 -12.72 -10.94
C GLN A 34 -0.54 -12.18 -10.10
N ILE A 35 0.00 -13.05 -9.25
CA ILE A 35 1.18 -12.72 -8.41
C ILE A 35 2.42 -12.58 -9.30
N LEU A 36 3.12 -11.47 -9.11
CA LEU A 36 4.42 -11.21 -9.72
C LEU A 36 5.44 -10.83 -8.63
N ASP A 37 6.53 -11.59 -8.55
CA ASP A 37 7.67 -11.26 -7.69
C ASP A 37 8.60 -10.28 -8.41
N ILE A 38 8.72 -9.09 -7.85
CA ILE A 38 9.62 -8.03 -8.34
C ILE A 38 10.89 -7.91 -7.47
N GLY A 39 11.14 -8.86 -6.58
CA GLY A 39 12.22 -8.83 -5.59
C GLY A 39 13.65 -8.70 -6.17
N HIS A 40 13.84 -9.05 -7.43
CA HIS A 40 15.12 -8.95 -8.12
C HIS A 40 15.36 -7.59 -8.82
N TYR A 41 14.33 -6.74 -8.94
CA TYR A 41 14.47 -5.42 -9.53
C TYR A 41 15.06 -4.43 -8.51
N THR A 42 15.76 -3.42 -9.03
CA THR A 42 16.44 -2.39 -8.26
C THR A 42 16.19 -1.01 -8.85
N GLN A 43 16.60 0.04 -8.14
CA GLN A 43 16.52 1.39 -8.69
C GLN A 43 17.34 1.57 -10.00
N ALA A 44 18.42 0.83 -10.14
CA ALA A 44 19.26 0.87 -11.36
C ALA A 44 18.69 0.02 -12.50
N ASP A 45 17.92 -1.01 -12.18
CA ASP A 45 17.23 -1.91 -13.11
C ASP A 45 15.79 -2.15 -12.64
N PRO A 46 14.88 -1.17 -12.83
CA PRO A 46 13.54 -1.22 -12.26
C PRO A 46 12.56 -2.05 -13.08
N PHE A 47 11.48 -2.48 -12.44
CA PHE A 47 10.29 -2.94 -13.13
C PHE A 47 9.54 -1.75 -13.73
N TRP A 48 9.09 -1.87 -14.97
CA TRP A 48 8.41 -0.80 -15.69
C TRP A 48 6.91 -1.07 -15.82
N VAL A 49 6.12 -0.21 -15.21
CA VAL A 49 4.66 -0.20 -15.28
C VAL A 49 4.22 0.63 -16.48
N THR A 50 3.52 0.02 -17.42
CA THR A 50 3.09 0.69 -18.67
C THR A 50 1.97 1.69 -18.43
N PRO A 51 1.73 2.66 -19.34
CA PRO A 51 0.66 3.64 -19.23
C PRO A 51 -0.71 2.99 -19.06
N GLY A 52 -1.45 3.42 -18.02
CA GLY A 52 -2.79 2.93 -17.73
C GLY A 52 -2.85 1.62 -16.95
N GLU A 53 -1.74 0.93 -16.77
CA GLU A 53 -1.66 -0.33 -16.04
C GLU A 53 -2.00 -0.13 -14.55
N PHE A 54 -2.91 -0.97 -14.06
CA PHE A 54 -3.32 -1.07 -12.66
C PHE A 54 -2.69 -2.30 -12.03
N PHE A 55 -2.28 -2.18 -10.78
CA PHE A 55 -1.74 -3.29 -9.99
C PHE A 55 -1.97 -3.06 -8.50
N LEU A 56 -1.96 -4.15 -7.73
CA LEU A 56 -1.91 -4.09 -6.28
C LEU A 56 -0.48 -4.32 -5.82
N ALA A 57 -0.08 -3.61 -4.79
CA ALA A 57 1.25 -3.76 -4.18
C ALA A 57 1.14 -3.75 -2.66
N GLU A 58 2.07 -4.43 -2.00
CA GLU A 58 2.17 -4.41 -0.54
C GLU A 58 3.18 -3.36 -0.06
N THR A 59 3.05 -2.92 1.18
CA THR A 59 4.12 -2.20 1.87
C THR A 59 5.14 -3.18 2.45
N VAL A 60 6.41 -2.76 2.59
CA VAL A 60 7.40 -3.48 3.41
C VAL A 60 6.97 -3.47 4.87
N GLU A 61 6.43 -2.35 5.32
CA GLU A 61 5.98 -2.14 6.69
C GLU A 61 4.71 -2.92 7.00
N MET A 62 4.69 -3.56 8.15
CA MET A 62 3.52 -4.20 8.74
C MET A 62 2.99 -3.33 9.88
N PHE A 63 1.67 -3.21 9.96
CA PHE A 63 0.98 -2.31 10.88
C PHE A 63 0.26 -3.07 11.98
N PHE A 64 0.34 -2.52 13.20
CA PHE A 64 -0.32 -3.01 14.41
C PHE A 64 -1.03 -1.83 15.08
N MET A 65 -2.19 -1.47 14.53
CA MET A 65 -2.93 -0.28 14.97
C MET A 65 -3.62 -0.54 16.31
N PRO A 66 -3.41 0.33 17.33
CA PRO A 66 -4.17 0.25 18.55
C PRO A 66 -5.63 0.68 18.34
N ALA A 67 -6.49 0.38 19.32
CA ALA A 67 -7.93 0.63 19.23
C ALA A 67 -8.32 2.11 19.09
N ASN A 68 -7.42 3.02 19.43
CA ASN A 68 -7.64 4.47 19.37
C ASN A 68 -6.86 5.20 18.26
N VAL A 69 -6.26 4.46 17.34
CA VAL A 69 -5.49 5.04 16.23
C VAL A 69 -5.98 4.48 14.91
N GLY A 70 -6.45 5.35 14.04
CA GLY A 70 -6.62 5.07 12.61
C GLY A 70 -5.45 5.64 11.82
N ALA A 71 -5.38 5.31 10.54
CA ALA A 71 -4.40 5.89 9.65
C ALA A 71 -4.95 6.10 8.24
N GLN A 72 -4.33 7.01 7.52
CA GLN A 72 -4.63 7.25 6.11
C GLN A 72 -3.35 7.16 5.29
N PHE A 73 -3.38 6.30 4.28
CA PHE A 73 -2.37 6.27 3.24
C PHE A 73 -2.61 7.40 2.23
N VAL A 74 -1.53 8.05 1.82
CA VAL A 74 -1.52 8.98 0.68
C VAL A 74 -0.22 8.80 -0.09
N LEU A 75 -0.25 9.02 -1.40
CA LEU A 75 0.99 9.04 -2.20
C LEU A 75 1.95 10.13 -1.73
N LYS A 76 3.25 9.87 -1.85
CA LYS A 76 4.22 10.96 -1.75
C LYS A 76 3.99 11.96 -2.89
N SER A 77 4.12 13.26 -2.58
CA SER A 77 3.97 14.32 -3.59
C SER A 77 4.86 14.12 -4.81
N SER A 78 6.09 13.61 -4.61
CA SER A 78 7.00 13.29 -5.71
C SER A 78 6.43 12.20 -6.63
N ARG A 79 5.86 11.13 -6.04
CA ARG A 79 5.26 10.03 -6.80
C ARG A 79 4.02 10.49 -7.57
N ALA A 80 3.13 11.23 -6.93
CA ALA A 80 1.96 11.81 -7.59
C ALA A 80 2.38 12.72 -8.77
N ARG A 81 3.44 13.54 -8.61
CA ARG A 81 3.96 14.40 -9.66
C ARG A 81 4.64 13.64 -10.82
N GLU A 82 5.14 12.45 -10.58
CA GLU A 82 5.63 11.55 -11.63
C GLU A 82 4.48 10.97 -12.48
N GLY A 83 3.27 10.97 -11.95
CA GLY A 83 2.07 10.46 -12.63
C GLY A 83 1.51 9.18 -12.02
N TRP A 84 1.98 8.81 -10.81
CA TRP A 84 1.34 7.75 -10.05
C TRP A 84 -0.02 8.20 -9.53
N ASP A 85 -0.98 7.29 -9.56
CA ASP A 85 -2.31 7.42 -9.00
C ASP A 85 -2.61 6.25 -8.07
N HIS A 86 -3.51 6.45 -7.10
CA HIS A 86 -4.06 5.36 -6.30
C HIS A 86 -5.56 5.52 -6.16
N ALA A 87 -6.28 4.43 -5.90
CA ALA A 87 -7.75 4.41 -5.91
C ALA A 87 -8.41 5.08 -4.68
N GLU A 88 -7.64 5.83 -3.89
CA GLU A 88 -8.07 6.57 -2.68
C GLU A 88 -8.69 5.69 -1.58
N ALA A 89 -8.49 4.37 -1.61
CA ALA A 89 -8.93 3.43 -0.59
C ALA A 89 -7.95 3.31 0.59
N GLY A 90 -7.34 4.43 0.98
CA GLY A 90 -6.22 4.47 1.92
C GLY A 90 -6.59 4.60 3.40
N TRP A 91 -7.85 4.41 3.81
CA TRP A 91 -8.23 4.47 5.22
C TRP A 91 -8.01 3.14 5.93
N CYS A 92 -7.27 3.19 7.04
CA CYS A 92 -7.02 2.06 7.93
C CYS A 92 -7.71 2.33 9.27
N ASP A 93 -8.70 1.53 9.59
CA ASP A 93 -9.48 1.67 10.82
C ASP A 93 -8.66 1.37 12.08
N PRO A 94 -9.05 1.93 13.24
CA PRO A 94 -8.53 1.50 14.53
C PRO A 94 -8.67 -0.01 14.74
N SER A 95 -7.68 -0.63 15.38
CA SER A 95 -7.56 -2.08 15.57
C SER A 95 -7.24 -2.91 14.31
N TRP A 96 -6.97 -2.28 13.16
CA TRP A 96 -6.38 -2.99 12.03
C TRP A 96 -4.94 -3.39 12.37
N THR A 97 -4.65 -4.69 12.37
CA THR A 97 -3.42 -5.19 12.99
C THR A 97 -2.85 -6.41 12.29
N GLY A 98 -1.52 -6.58 12.39
CA GLY A 98 -0.80 -7.72 11.83
C GLY A 98 -0.80 -7.75 10.30
N SER A 99 -0.97 -6.59 9.65
CA SER A 99 -1.17 -6.51 8.20
C SER A 99 -0.15 -5.61 7.52
N ARG A 100 0.25 -5.97 6.31
CA ARG A 100 0.83 -5.05 5.33
C ARG A 100 -0.31 -4.30 4.64
N LEU A 101 -0.07 -3.04 4.27
CA LEU A 101 -1.06 -2.32 3.48
C LEU A 101 -0.98 -2.80 2.03
N THR A 102 -2.11 -3.21 1.48
CA THR A 102 -2.27 -3.36 0.04
C THR A 102 -2.63 -1.99 -0.55
N MET A 103 -1.86 -1.57 -1.52
CA MET A 103 -2.01 -0.29 -2.23
C MET A 103 -2.53 -0.56 -3.64
N GLU A 104 -3.58 0.13 -4.04
CA GLU A 104 -4.14 0.12 -5.38
C GLU A 104 -3.43 1.20 -6.21
N LEU A 105 -2.52 0.81 -7.07
CA LEU A 105 -1.67 1.73 -7.82
C LEU A 105 -1.94 1.67 -9.31
N LYS A 106 -1.78 2.81 -9.97
CA LYS A 106 -1.95 2.94 -11.42
C LYS A 106 -0.94 3.92 -12.00
N ASN A 107 -0.39 3.59 -13.17
CA ASN A 107 0.32 4.57 -13.98
C ASN A 107 -0.70 5.46 -14.71
N GLY A 108 -0.91 6.67 -14.21
CA GLY A 108 -1.82 7.66 -14.80
C GLY A 108 -1.25 8.40 -16.01
N ARG A 109 0.00 8.14 -16.42
CA ARG A 109 0.59 8.79 -17.60
C ARG A 109 0.02 8.21 -18.90
N ARG A 110 -0.01 9.03 -19.93
CA ARG A 110 -0.54 8.65 -21.25
C ARG A 110 0.47 7.92 -22.11
N TYR A 111 1.75 8.25 -22.04
CA TYR A 111 2.73 7.85 -23.02
C TYR A 111 3.99 7.17 -22.47
N HIS A 112 4.26 7.28 -21.17
CA HIS A 112 5.52 6.82 -20.61
C HIS A 112 5.31 5.86 -19.44
N SER A 113 6.07 4.78 -19.43
CA SER A 113 6.13 3.87 -18.30
C SER A 113 6.71 4.56 -17.07
N LEU A 114 6.34 4.06 -15.90
CA LEU A 114 6.87 4.49 -14.61
C LEU A 114 7.63 3.34 -13.96
N ALA A 115 8.73 3.66 -13.32
CA ALA A 115 9.61 2.69 -12.69
C ALA A 115 9.21 2.40 -11.24
N ILE A 116 9.21 1.10 -10.86
CA ILE A 116 9.10 0.66 -9.46
C ILE A 116 10.19 -0.35 -9.12
N TRP A 117 10.53 -0.42 -7.85
CA TRP A 117 11.46 -1.40 -7.27
C TRP A 117 11.18 -1.59 -5.78
N PRO A 118 11.49 -2.73 -5.19
CA PRO A 118 11.34 -2.96 -3.75
C PRO A 118 12.11 -1.94 -2.92
N GLY A 119 11.49 -1.45 -1.85
CA GLY A 119 12.05 -0.40 -1.00
C GLY A 119 11.88 1.03 -1.51
N MET A 120 11.27 1.23 -2.69
CA MET A 120 10.95 2.56 -3.18
C MET A 120 9.96 3.26 -2.23
N LYS A 121 10.26 4.48 -1.77
CA LYS A 121 9.31 5.31 -1.01
C LYS A 121 8.15 5.70 -1.92
N ILE A 122 7.00 5.05 -1.74
CA ILE A 122 5.83 5.23 -2.61
C ILE A 122 4.79 6.18 -2.01
N GLY A 123 4.53 6.09 -0.75
CA GLY A 123 3.52 6.84 -0.05
C GLY A 123 3.91 7.19 1.37
N GLN A 124 2.94 7.64 2.13
CA GLN A 124 3.09 7.97 3.53
C GLN A 124 1.81 7.69 4.31
N MET A 125 1.96 7.27 5.55
CA MET A 125 0.87 7.06 6.49
C MET A 125 0.73 8.26 7.41
N LYS A 126 -0.48 8.81 7.47
CA LYS A 126 -0.89 9.81 8.47
C LYS A 126 -1.67 9.09 9.56
N PHE A 127 -1.27 9.21 10.82
CA PHE A 127 -1.93 8.58 11.95
C PHE A 127 -2.89 9.58 12.60
N VAL A 128 -4.08 9.09 12.99
CA VAL A 128 -5.15 9.88 13.56
C VAL A 128 -5.60 9.25 14.86
N LEU A 129 -5.61 10.03 15.93
CA LEU A 129 -6.21 9.63 17.18
C LEU A 129 -7.74 9.75 17.10
N VAL A 130 -8.46 8.76 17.59
CA VAL A 130 -9.91 8.81 17.74
C VAL A 130 -10.26 9.01 19.22
N ASP A 131 -11.13 9.96 19.50
CA ASP A 131 -11.49 10.35 20.87
C ASP A 131 -12.37 9.30 21.58
N GLN A 132 -13.18 8.57 20.80
CA GLN A 132 -14.04 7.52 21.31
C GLN A 132 -13.64 6.19 20.67
N LEU A 133 -13.43 5.19 21.53
CA LEU A 133 -13.15 3.84 21.06
C LEU A 133 -14.39 3.27 20.36
N PRO A 134 -14.22 2.65 19.18
CA PRO A 134 -15.29 1.89 18.54
C PRO A 134 -15.79 0.77 19.47
N GLU A 135 -17.10 0.55 19.56
CA GLU A 135 -17.66 -0.59 20.31
C GLU A 135 -17.14 -1.92 19.76
N VAL A 136 -16.91 -1.97 18.45
CA VAL A 136 -16.34 -3.14 17.77
C VAL A 136 -15.19 -2.68 16.89
N GLY A 137 -13.98 -3.14 17.20
CA GLY A 137 -12.78 -2.84 16.43
C GLY A 137 -12.75 -3.57 15.09
N TYR A 138 -11.88 -3.06 14.19
CA TYR A 138 -11.64 -3.68 12.88
C TYR A 138 -11.16 -5.14 13.01
N ASP A 139 -10.46 -5.48 14.07
CA ASP A 139 -10.00 -6.83 14.39
C ASP A 139 -11.13 -7.88 14.48
N LYS A 140 -12.38 -7.43 14.68
CA LYS A 140 -13.58 -8.28 14.79
C LYS A 140 -14.44 -8.31 13.52
N LYS A 141 -14.41 -7.24 12.72
CA LYS A 141 -15.31 -7.08 11.56
C LYS A 141 -14.58 -6.84 10.24
N GLY A 142 -13.29 -6.49 10.27
CA GLY A 142 -12.54 -6.14 9.08
C GLY A 142 -12.20 -7.35 8.21
N ASN A 143 -12.29 -7.16 6.91
CA ASN A 143 -12.01 -8.21 5.91
C ASN A 143 -10.50 -8.43 5.68
N TYR A 144 -9.65 -7.44 5.99
CA TYR A 144 -8.23 -7.42 5.63
C TYR A 144 -7.33 -7.33 6.86
N ASN A 145 -7.63 -8.11 7.90
CA ASN A 145 -6.85 -8.14 9.13
C ASN A 145 -5.95 -9.38 9.16
N GLY A 146 -4.68 -9.22 9.53
CA GLY A 146 -3.71 -10.31 9.54
C GLY A 146 -3.11 -10.65 8.16
N ASP A 147 -3.26 -9.77 7.18
CA ASP A 147 -2.73 -9.98 5.83
C ASP A 147 -1.24 -9.64 5.78
N SER A 148 -0.40 -10.68 5.71
CA SER A 148 1.06 -10.53 5.70
C SER A 148 1.65 -10.26 4.31
N GLY A 149 0.82 -10.17 3.27
CA GLY A 149 1.22 -9.95 1.88
C GLY A 149 0.15 -9.16 1.12
N VAL A 150 0.45 -8.85 -0.15
CA VAL A 150 -0.52 -8.21 -1.05
C VAL A 150 -1.76 -9.09 -1.21
N THR A 151 -2.93 -8.49 -1.03
CA THR A 151 -4.20 -9.22 -1.00
C THR A 151 -5.15 -8.67 -2.05
N ALA A 152 -5.70 -9.56 -2.90
CA ALA A 152 -6.76 -9.22 -3.83
C ALA A 152 -8.09 -8.92 -3.11
N SER A 153 -9.04 -8.32 -3.83
CA SER A 153 -10.36 -8.05 -3.27
C SER A 153 -11.03 -9.32 -2.75
N ARG A 154 -11.54 -9.25 -1.52
CA ARG A 154 -12.40 -10.27 -0.89
C ARG A 154 -13.88 -9.91 -1.02
N GLY A 155 -14.20 -8.91 -1.85
CA GLY A 155 -15.58 -8.55 -2.14
C GLY A 155 -16.35 -9.75 -2.71
N HIS A 156 -17.58 -9.92 -2.26
CA HIS A 156 -18.45 -10.92 -2.83
C HIS A 156 -18.96 -10.40 -4.19
N LEU A 157 -18.62 -11.12 -5.25
CA LEU A 157 -19.31 -11.00 -6.52
C LEU A 157 -20.71 -11.59 -6.39
#